data_a0b201d7f940a85386c8c29c653739de
#
_entry.id   a0b201d7f940a85386c8c29c653739de
#
_cell.length_a   1.000
_cell.length_b   1.000
_cell.length_c   1.000
_cell.angle_alpha   90.00
_cell.angle_beta   90.00
_cell.angle_gamma   90.00
#
_symmetry.space_group_name_H-M   'P 1'
#
loop_
_entity.id
_entity.type
_entity.pdbx_description
1 polymer ?
#
loop_
_entity_poly.entity_id
_entity_poly.type
_entity_poly.pdbx_seq_one_letter_code
_entity_poly.pdbx_strand_id
1 'polypeptide(L)'
;IRDSACASPSPLSGRRLAYNTFTFYLFSPHLPNSFTFTTTPYPMGKDDYVATVLARTDVPNELRPYYEKFGELRDKRLWYQLTLQIEEFLRHPASQQRPLHIDLYEHFIRSFAQHVNPLRLASFGVIVSRQYEDASEAMAFLQKLADESDHPDTQDAHVLLTMEAAHFQLLLNDLNGTKSAMDRCAKLLDTFESVEPVVHASYYRVCGNYHKAKAEYADYYRNYLLFLACIHVDADMSKGEQVQCAHDLSISALLGDTIYNFGELLLHPILTTLQGSDFAWISDLLYAFNAGDMGRFEALLPRLPSEPILYAHVPFLRQKICLMALIESIFHRPTYDRTLSFKTIASETRIPVDEVEHLVMKALCLGLIRGSIDQV
;
A
#
# COMPACT_ATOMS: atom_id res chain seq x y z
N ILE A 1 56.91 -6.58 40.66
CA ILE A 1 56.70 -5.64 41.76
C ILE A 1 55.69 -4.62 41.31
N ARG A 2 54.48 -4.72 41.93
CA ARG A 2 53.41 -3.71 42.11
C ARG A 2 52.52 -3.36 40.90
N ASP A 3 51.34 -3.79 40.99
CA ASP A 3 50.03 -3.29 41.52
C ASP A 3 49.25 -2.60 40.39
N SER A 4 48.30 -3.29 39.92
CA SER A 4 46.86 -3.27 40.25
C SER A 4 46.18 -1.92 40.01
N ALA A 5 45.32 -1.90 39.06
CA ALA A 5 44.01 -1.26 39.24
C ALA A 5 43.00 -1.80 38.21
N CYS A 6 42.03 -2.53 38.68
CA CYS A 6 40.78 -2.83 38.01
C CYS A 6 40.07 -1.56 37.66
N ALA A 7 39.76 -1.36 36.38
CA ALA A 7 38.73 -0.46 35.94
C ALA A 7 37.61 -1.29 35.30
N SER A 8 36.47 -1.29 35.96
CA SER A 8 35.22 -1.86 35.51
C SER A 8 34.77 -1.25 34.17
N PRO A 9 34.23 -2.03 33.23
CA PRO A 9 33.69 -1.50 32.01
C PRO A 9 32.35 -0.82 32.31
N SER A 10 32.28 0.48 31.97
CA SER A 10 31.03 1.24 31.88
C SER A 10 30.07 0.63 30.86
N PRO A 11 28.76 0.71 31.09
CA PRO A 11 27.77 0.10 30.21
C PRO A 11 27.76 0.79 28.83
N LEU A 12 27.94 -0.03 27.82
CA LEU A 12 27.77 0.34 26.42
C LEU A 12 26.43 1.05 26.23
N SER A 13 26.49 2.33 25.94
CA SER A 13 25.42 3.14 25.42
C SER A 13 24.80 2.43 24.23
N GLY A 14 23.55 2.03 24.39
CA GLY A 14 22.76 1.46 23.32
C GLY A 14 22.76 2.40 22.12
N ARG A 15 23.40 1.98 21.03
CA ARG A 15 23.12 2.55 19.71
C ARG A 15 21.65 2.26 19.42
N ARG A 16 20.82 3.26 19.63
CA ARG A 16 19.50 3.32 18.98
C ARG A 16 19.79 3.24 17.49
N LEU A 17 19.47 2.10 16.89
CA LEU A 17 19.27 2.01 15.47
C LEU A 17 18.25 3.08 15.12
N ALA A 18 18.72 4.11 14.44
CA ALA A 18 17.84 5.07 13.81
C ALA A 18 17.04 4.30 12.74
N TYR A 19 15.87 3.84 13.14
CA TYR A 19 14.86 3.46 12.18
C TYR A 19 14.59 4.72 11.36
N ASN A 20 15.03 4.72 10.10
CA ASN A 20 14.59 5.67 9.11
C ASN A 20 13.07 5.51 9.03
N THR A 21 12.36 6.31 9.80
CA THR A 21 10.93 6.48 9.73
C THR A 21 10.62 7.01 8.34
N PHE A 22 10.22 6.12 7.44
CA PHE A 22 9.32 6.51 6.38
C PHE A 22 8.16 7.22 7.08
N THR A 23 8.07 8.51 6.85
CA THR A 23 6.98 9.30 7.40
C THR A 23 5.70 8.73 6.80
N PHE A 24 4.96 7.98 7.62
CA PHE A 24 3.59 7.62 7.30
C PHE A 24 2.83 8.94 7.23
N TYR A 25 2.62 9.45 6.04
CA TYR A 25 1.53 10.41 5.84
C TYR A 25 0.23 9.61 5.99
N LEU A 26 -0.16 9.40 7.24
CA LEU A 26 -1.55 9.22 7.57
C LEU A 26 -2.28 10.42 6.98
N PHE A 27 -3.36 10.18 6.29
CA PHE A 27 -4.38 11.18 6.05
C PHE A 27 -4.58 12.00 7.32
N SER A 28 -3.91 13.15 7.40
CA SER A 28 -4.33 14.22 8.30
C SER A 28 -5.20 15.14 7.45
N PRO A 29 -6.50 15.11 7.59
CA PRO A 29 -7.28 16.25 7.20
C PRO A 29 -6.87 17.37 8.16
N HIS A 30 -6.11 18.34 7.70
CA HIS A 30 -5.98 19.62 8.36
C HIS A 30 -7.36 20.25 8.39
N LEU A 31 -8.07 20.03 9.50
CA LEU A 31 -9.25 20.80 9.86
C LEU A 31 -8.92 21.62 11.10
N PRO A 32 -9.25 22.92 11.10
CA PRO A 32 -9.03 23.78 12.25
C PRO A 32 -10.09 23.52 13.33
N ASN A 33 -9.61 23.39 14.56
CA ASN A 33 -10.20 23.70 15.85
C ASN A 33 -11.56 23.14 16.30
N SER A 34 -11.43 22.25 17.28
CA SER A 34 -12.19 22.23 18.56
C SER A 34 -13.63 22.76 18.53
N PHE A 35 -14.55 21.88 18.22
CA PHE A 35 -15.87 21.90 18.82
C PHE A 35 -15.99 20.71 19.78
N THR A 36 -16.07 20.99 21.07
CA THR A 36 -16.39 20.01 22.09
C THR A 36 -17.86 19.63 21.94
N PHE A 37 -18.09 18.47 21.30
CA PHE A 37 -19.41 17.85 21.32
C PHE A 37 -19.62 17.16 22.66
N THR A 38 -20.57 17.66 23.42
CA THR A 38 -21.09 16.95 24.59
C THR A 38 -21.91 15.77 24.11
N THR A 39 -21.32 14.57 24.14
CA THR A 39 -22.02 13.30 23.92
C THR A 39 -22.92 13.04 25.14
N THR A 40 -24.19 13.44 25.08
CA THR A 40 -25.21 12.88 25.96
C THR A 40 -25.77 11.62 25.31
N PRO A 41 -25.64 10.44 25.94
CA PRO A 41 -26.26 9.22 25.43
C PRO A 41 -27.78 9.31 25.66
N TYR A 42 -28.52 9.62 24.63
CA TYR A 42 -29.98 9.46 24.64
C TYR A 42 -30.32 8.01 24.28
N PRO A 43 -31.20 7.34 25.06
CA PRO A 43 -31.73 6.02 24.67
C PRO A 43 -32.74 6.22 23.55
N MET A 44 -32.28 6.05 22.29
CA MET A 44 -33.15 6.14 21.14
C MET A 44 -33.87 4.81 20.86
N GLY A 45 -35.20 4.87 20.72
CA GLY A 45 -35.96 3.78 20.10
C GLY A 45 -35.52 3.62 18.63
N LYS A 46 -35.44 2.38 18.17
CA LYS A 46 -34.88 1.99 16.84
C LYS A 46 -35.59 2.62 15.62
N ASP A 47 -36.74 3.30 15.81
CA ASP A 47 -37.59 3.74 14.70
C ASP A 47 -37.50 5.26 14.38
N ASP A 48 -36.81 6.07 15.22
CA ASP A 48 -36.86 7.53 15.10
C ASP A 48 -35.52 8.21 14.74
N TYR A 49 -34.49 7.46 14.32
CA TYR A 49 -33.17 8.05 14.04
C TYR A 49 -33.26 9.16 12.98
N VAL A 50 -33.94 8.90 11.84
CA VAL A 50 -34.05 9.85 10.74
C VAL A 50 -34.76 11.12 11.20
N ALA A 51 -35.87 11.00 11.93
CA ALA A 51 -36.59 12.16 12.47
C ALA A 51 -35.75 12.96 13.46
N THR A 52 -34.98 12.29 14.30
CA THR A 52 -34.08 12.94 15.26
C THR A 52 -32.95 13.70 14.57
N VAL A 53 -32.35 13.13 13.52
CA VAL A 53 -31.29 13.80 12.74
C VAL A 53 -31.84 15.00 11.97
N LEU A 54 -33.03 14.90 11.40
CA LEU A 54 -33.69 16.02 10.72
C LEU A 54 -34.06 17.18 11.66
N ALA A 55 -34.30 16.88 12.94
CA ALA A 55 -34.55 17.88 13.98
C ALA A 55 -33.27 18.56 14.50
N ARG A 56 -32.09 17.98 14.27
CA ARG A 56 -30.80 18.57 14.65
C ARG A 56 -30.45 19.76 13.77
N THR A 57 -29.85 20.79 14.36
CA THR A 57 -29.39 22.01 13.66
C THR A 57 -27.93 21.93 13.19
N ASP A 58 -27.18 20.96 13.70
CA ASP A 58 -25.75 20.73 13.46
C ASP A 58 -25.47 19.93 12.16
N VAL A 59 -26.51 19.34 11.54
CA VAL A 59 -26.38 18.63 10.28
C VAL A 59 -26.40 19.62 9.10
N PRO A 60 -25.41 19.57 8.18
CA PRO A 60 -25.39 20.41 7.00
C PRO A 60 -26.68 20.30 6.18
N ASN A 61 -27.20 21.44 5.71
CA ASN A 61 -28.45 21.47 4.94
C ASN A 61 -28.38 20.64 3.64
N GLU A 62 -27.17 20.46 3.10
CA GLU A 62 -26.90 19.64 1.90
C GLU A 62 -27.19 18.15 2.13
N LEU A 63 -27.09 17.69 3.38
CA LEU A 63 -27.30 16.28 3.72
C LEU A 63 -28.75 15.94 4.10
N ARG A 64 -29.60 16.93 4.40
CA ARG A 64 -31.00 16.70 4.77
C ARG A 64 -31.82 15.93 3.74
N PRO A 65 -31.69 16.22 2.42
CA PRO A 65 -32.40 15.45 1.39
C PRO A 65 -32.07 13.96 1.38
N TYR A 66 -30.83 13.59 1.78
CA TYR A 66 -30.45 12.18 1.90
C TYR A 66 -31.17 11.47 3.03
N TYR A 67 -31.28 12.11 4.21
CA TYR A 67 -31.99 11.53 5.35
C TYR A 67 -33.49 11.42 5.08
N GLU A 68 -34.12 12.36 4.40
CA GLU A 68 -35.52 12.27 3.97
C GLU A 68 -35.73 11.06 3.05
N LYS A 69 -34.86 10.89 2.03
CA LYS A 69 -34.89 9.72 1.16
C LYS A 69 -34.65 8.41 1.91
N PHE A 70 -33.76 8.39 2.90
CA PHE A 70 -33.51 7.20 3.71
C PHE A 70 -34.78 6.75 4.45
N GLY A 71 -35.54 7.68 5.02
CA GLY A 71 -36.83 7.39 5.64
C GLY A 71 -37.82 6.80 4.66
N GLU A 72 -38.02 7.47 3.51
CA GLU A 72 -38.96 7.01 2.48
C GLU A 72 -38.60 5.62 1.91
N LEU A 73 -37.33 5.37 1.60
CA LEU A 73 -36.88 4.11 1.03
C LEU A 73 -36.98 2.95 2.02
N ARG A 74 -36.69 3.23 3.30
CA ARG A 74 -36.85 2.25 4.39
C ARG A 74 -38.33 1.87 4.55
N ASP A 75 -39.22 2.85 4.61
CA ASP A 75 -40.66 2.62 4.77
C ASP A 75 -41.26 1.85 3.59
N LYS A 76 -40.77 2.10 2.39
CA LYS A 76 -41.12 1.37 1.16
C LYS A 76 -40.40 0.00 1.06
N ARG A 77 -39.48 -0.34 1.97
CA ARG A 77 -38.65 -1.55 1.97
C ARG A 77 -37.83 -1.74 0.69
N LEU A 78 -37.38 -0.64 0.09
CA LEU A 78 -36.57 -0.64 -1.14
C LEU A 78 -35.07 -0.71 -0.79
N TRP A 79 -34.64 -1.86 -0.27
CA TRP A 79 -33.32 -2.06 0.30
C TRP A 79 -32.18 -1.80 -0.68
N TYR A 80 -32.31 -2.24 -1.92
CA TYR A 80 -31.29 -2.00 -2.94
C TYR A 80 -31.08 -0.51 -3.23
N GLN A 81 -32.17 0.24 -3.40
CA GLN A 81 -32.10 1.68 -3.66
C GLN A 81 -31.56 2.42 -2.42
N LEU A 82 -31.94 1.98 -1.23
CA LEU A 82 -31.43 2.51 0.01
C LEU A 82 -29.90 2.30 0.12
N THR A 83 -29.41 1.12 -0.23
CA THR A 83 -27.96 0.83 -0.26
C THR A 83 -27.21 1.78 -1.18
N LEU A 84 -27.72 2.03 -2.40
CA LEU A 84 -27.10 2.98 -3.33
C LEU A 84 -27.10 4.42 -2.81
N GLN A 85 -28.18 4.85 -2.15
CA GLN A 85 -28.25 6.20 -1.57
C GLN A 85 -27.29 6.34 -0.37
N ILE A 86 -27.09 5.28 0.41
CA ILE A 86 -26.09 5.26 1.50
C ILE A 86 -24.67 5.33 0.91
N GLU A 87 -24.36 4.62 -0.17
CA GLU A 87 -23.06 4.72 -0.84
C GLU A 87 -22.78 6.15 -1.33
N GLU A 88 -23.78 6.79 -1.94
CA GLU A 88 -23.66 8.16 -2.40
C GLU A 88 -23.44 9.14 -1.23
N PHE A 89 -24.18 8.97 -0.14
CA PHE A 89 -24.03 9.76 1.08
C PHE A 89 -22.63 9.60 1.69
N LEU A 90 -22.13 8.39 1.83
CA LEU A 90 -20.81 8.11 2.42
C LEU A 90 -19.65 8.70 1.60
N ARG A 91 -19.85 8.88 0.27
CA ARG A 91 -18.88 9.53 -0.62
C ARG A 91 -18.98 11.06 -0.61
N HIS A 92 -20.07 11.63 -0.07
CA HIS A 92 -20.28 13.06 -0.10
C HIS A 92 -19.31 13.80 0.82
N PRO A 93 -18.61 14.87 0.38
CA PRO A 93 -17.61 15.55 1.20
C PRO A 93 -18.18 16.11 2.53
N ALA A 94 -19.42 16.61 2.52
CA ALA A 94 -20.07 17.14 3.72
C ALA A 94 -20.37 16.07 4.77
N SER A 95 -20.50 14.79 4.38
CA SER A 95 -20.77 13.68 5.32
C SER A 95 -19.52 13.22 6.09
N GLN A 96 -18.33 13.61 5.63
CA GLN A 96 -17.07 13.24 6.29
C GLN A 96 -16.86 13.88 7.67
N GLN A 97 -17.76 14.79 8.07
CA GLN A 97 -17.74 15.37 9.41
C GLN A 97 -18.04 14.31 10.47
N ARG A 98 -17.19 14.22 11.47
CA ARG A 98 -17.37 13.30 12.61
C ARG A 98 -18.53 13.79 13.50
N PRO A 99 -19.36 12.90 14.07
CA PRO A 99 -19.39 11.43 13.99
C PRO A 99 -20.47 10.87 13.03
N LEU A 100 -20.85 11.60 11.98
CA LEU A 100 -22.05 11.33 11.17
C LEU A 100 -22.12 9.88 10.61
N HIS A 101 -20.99 9.31 10.18
CA HIS A 101 -20.97 7.95 9.65
C HIS A 101 -21.14 6.90 10.75
N ILE A 102 -20.54 7.14 11.93
CA ILE A 102 -20.64 6.23 13.07
C ILE A 102 -22.08 6.18 13.55
N ASP A 103 -22.70 7.36 13.75
CA ASP A 103 -24.11 7.46 14.15
C ASP A 103 -25.05 6.79 13.14
N LEU A 104 -24.82 7.02 11.84
CA LEU A 104 -25.61 6.42 10.77
C LEU A 104 -25.50 4.89 10.78
N TYR A 105 -24.29 4.38 10.98
CA TYR A 105 -24.06 2.93 10.98
C TYR A 105 -24.74 2.26 12.18
N GLU A 106 -24.45 2.75 13.39
CA GLU A 106 -24.95 2.14 14.63
C GLU A 106 -26.47 2.22 14.77
N HIS A 107 -27.07 3.37 14.41
CA HIS A 107 -28.49 3.62 14.68
C HIS A 107 -29.40 3.34 13.49
N PHE A 108 -28.88 3.37 12.27
CA PHE A 108 -29.72 3.19 11.06
C PHE A 108 -29.34 1.93 10.28
N ILE A 109 -28.10 1.79 9.81
CA ILE A 109 -27.70 0.69 8.92
C ILE A 109 -27.86 -0.67 9.61
N ARG A 110 -27.48 -0.80 10.87
CA ARG A 110 -27.64 -2.06 11.63
C ARG A 110 -29.09 -2.54 11.74
N SER A 111 -30.07 -1.65 11.67
CA SER A 111 -31.48 -2.02 11.78
C SER A 111 -31.98 -2.90 10.63
N PHE A 112 -31.37 -2.80 9.45
CA PHE A 112 -31.74 -3.58 8.24
C PHE A 112 -30.58 -4.36 7.63
N ALA A 113 -29.49 -4.53 8.37
CA ALA A 113 -28.27 -5.22 7.91
C ALA A 113 -28.57 -6.60 7.26
N GLN A 114 -29.59 -7.33 7.74
CA GLN A 114 -30.00 -8.64 7.20
C GLN A 114 -30.52 -8.60 5.76
N HIS A 115 -30.89 -7.41 5.26
CA HIS A 115 -31.45 -7.23 3.91
C HIS A 115 -30.44 -6.62 2.93
N VAL A 116 -29.23 -6.33 3.37
CA VAL A 116 -28.15 -5.77 2.57
C VAL A 116 -27.15 -6.88 2.22
N ASN A 117 -26.55 -6.77 1.03
CA ASN A 117 -25.45 -7.67 0.67
C ASN A 117 -24.31 -7.57 1.72
N PRO A 118 -23.83 -8.69 2.28
CA PRO A 118 -22.81 -8.71 3.33
C PRO A 118 -21.52 -7.94 2.95
N LEU A 119 -21.08 -8.08 1.70
CA LEU A 119 -19.88 -7.39 1.23
C LEU A 119 -20.07 -5.86 1.15
N ARG A 120 -21.27 -5.40 0.77
CA ARG A 120 -21.61 -3.96 0.80
C ARG A 120 -21.66 -3.44 2.23
N LEU A 121 -22.24 -4.22 3.15
CA LEU A 121 -22.29 -3.89 4.56
C LEU A 121 -20.86 -3.79 5.15
N ALA A 122 -19.98 -4.73 4.81
CA ALA A 122 -18.57 -4.69 5.17
C ALA A 122 -17.88 -3.43 4.63
N SER A 123 -18.12 -3.08 3.37
CA SER A 123 -17.58 -1.87 2.76
C SER A 123 -18.03 -0.59 3.50
N PHE A 124 -19.28 -0.53 3.95
CA PHE A 124 -19.76 0.57 4.81
C PHE A 124 -19.00 0.60 6.15
N GLY A 125 -18.82 -0.56 6.79
CA GLY A 125 -18.03 -0.66 8.02
C GLY A 125 -16.60 -0.13 7.84
N VAL A 126 -15.96 -0.42 6.71
CA VAL A 126 -14.62 0.08 6.37
C VAL A 126 -14.60 1.61 6.25
N ILE A 127 -15.60 2.21 5.58
CA ILE A 127 -15.68 3.67 5.45
C ILE A 127 -15.92 4.32 6.83
N VAL A 128 -16.80 3.74 7.63
CA VAL A 128 -17.12 4.20 8.99
C VAL A 128 -15.91 4.13 9.91
N SER A 129 -15.10 3.06 9.82
CA SER A 129 -13.91 2.88 10.66
C SER A 129 -12.89 4.02 10.52
N ARG A 130 -12.88 4.70 9.36
CA ARG A 130 -11.99 5.85 9.11
C ARG A 130 -12.38 7.11 9.88
N GLN A 131 -13.59 7.17 10.46
CA GLN A 131 -14.02 8.30 11.29
C GLN A 131 -13.63 8.17 12.77
N TYR A 132 -13.21 6.99 13.22
CA TYR A 132 -12.69 6.85 14.59
C TYR A 132 -11.39 7.64 14.75
N GLU A 133 -11.20 8.27 15.91
CA GLU A 133 -9.98 9.01 16.23
C GLU A 133 -8.86 8.08 16.67
N ASP A 134 -9.22 7.06 17.43
CA ASP A 134 -8.29 6.07 17.94
C ASP A 134 -8.26 4.84 17.02
N ALA A 135 -7.06 4.50 16.54
CA ALA A 135 -6.83 3.32 15.72
C ALA A 135 -7.20 2.00 16.43
N SER A 136 -7.13 1.97 17.77
CA SER A 136 -7.52 0.79 18.54
C SER A 136 -9.04 0.61 18.60
N GLU A 137 -9.80 1.69 18.67
CA GLU A 137 -11.27 1.65 18.60
C GLU A 137 -11.75 1.23 17.20
N ALA A 138 -11.13 1.81 16.14
CA ALA A 138 -11.40 1.43 14.76
C ALA A 138 -11.13 -0.06 14.52
N MET A 139 -10.00 -0.56 15.02
CA MET A 139 -9.64 -1.98 14.94
C MET A 139 -10.68 -2.85 15.66
N ALA A 140 -11.05 -2.52 16.90
CA ALA A 140 -12.02 -3.28 17.68
C ALA A 140 -13.40 -3.31 17.01
N PHE A 141 -13.82 -2.18 16.41
CA PHE A 141 -15.04 -2.09 15.63
C PHE A 141 -15.03 -3.05 14.43
N LEU A 142 -13.95 -3.03 13.62
CA LEU A 142 -13.81 -3.91 12.47
C LEU A 142 -13.70 -5.39 12.85
N GLN A 143 -12.98 -5.72 13.93
CA GLN A 143 -12.89 -7.09 14.42
C GLN A 143 -14.26 -7.63 14.83
N LYS A 144 -15.06 -6.82 15.55
CA LYS A 144 -16.41 -7.21 15.91
C LYS A 144 -17.28 -7.50 14.68
N LEU A 145 -17.18 -6.67 13.63
CA LEU A 145 -17.90 -6.92 12.39
C LEU A 145 -17.38 -8.15 11.64
N ALA A 146 -16.08 -8.41 11.68
CA ALA A 146 -15.48 -9.60 11.10
C ALA A 146 -15.97 -10.87 11.79
N ASP A 147 -16.07 -10.87 13.14
CA ASP A 147 -16.60 -11.98 13.92
C ASP A 147 -18.11 -12.22 13.64
N GLU A 148 -18.88 -11.14 13.46
CA GLU A 148 -20.31 -11.22 13.07
C GLU A 148 -20.47 -11.76 11.63
N SER A 149 -19.44 -11.65 10.78
CA SER A 149 -19.44 -12.09 9.37
C SER A 149 -18.73 -13.44 9.15
N ASP A 150 -18.33 -14.15 10.19
CA ASP A 150 -17.63 -15.44 10.08
C ASP A 150 -18.62 -16.60 9.82
N HIS A 151 -19.20 -16.60 8.61
CA HIS A 151 -20.09 -17.64 8.11
C HIS A 151 -19.66 -18.08 6.70
N PRO A 152 -19.95 -19.33 6.29
CA PRO A 152 -19.56 -19.85 4.98
C PRO A 152 -20.04 -18.99 3.79
N ASP A 153 -21.20 -18.36 3.91
CA ASP A 153 -21.81 -17.56 2.84
C ASP A 153 -21.31 -16.09 2.81
N THR A 154 -20.53 -15.65 3.80
CA THR A 154 -20.08 -14.26 3.98
C THR A 154 -18.56 -14.15 4.14
N GLN A 155 -17.83 -15.15 3.69
CA GLN A 155 -16.38 -15.21 3.87
C GLN A 155 -15.63 -14.10 3.14
N ASP A 156 -16.16 -13.62 2.01
CA ASP A 156 -15.62 -12.47 1.29
C ASP A 156 -15.67 -11.18 2.13
N ALA A 157 -16.80 -10.94 2.80
CA ALA A 157 -16.95 -9.84 3.74
C ALA A 157 -16.05 -10.00 4.97
N HIS A 158 -15.93 -11.22 5.49
CA HIS A 158 -15.04 -11.55 6.61
C HIS A 158 -13.57 -11.24 6.26
N VAL A 159 -13.10 -11.66 5.07
CA VAL A 159 -11.74 -11.37 4.59
C VAL A 159 -11.51 -9.86 4.47
N LEU A 160 -12.46 -9.13 3.87
CA LEU A 160 -12.36 -7.67 3.73
C LEU A 160 -12.20 -6.99 5.10
N LEU A 161 -13.08 -7.31 6.05
CA LEU A 161 -13.06 -6.70 7.40
C LEU A 161 -11.81 -7.10 8.18
N THR A 162 -11.38 -8.35 8.10
CA THR A 162 -10.16 -8.83 8.76
C THR A 162 -8.91 -8.13 8.22
N MET A 163 -8.82 -7.93 6.90
CA MET A 163 -7.69 -7.24 6.29
C MET A 163 -7.68 -5.74 6.64
N GLU A 164 -8.84 -5.09 6.68
CA GLU A 164 -8.91 -3.70 7.12
C GLU A 164 -8.60 -3.54 8.62
N ALA A 165 -9.01 -4.50 9.47
CA ALA A 165 -8.57 -4.54 10.87
C ALA A 165 -7.04 -4.74 10.97
N ALA A 166 -6.45 -5.60 10.12
CA ALA A 166 -5.02 -5.81 10.05
C ALA A 166 -4.26 -4.55 9.59
N HIS A 167 -4.88 -3.70 8.77
CA HIS A 167 -4.32 -2.39 8.46
C HIS A 167 -4.15 -1.52 9.72
N PHE A 168 -5.15 -1.47 10.60
CA PHE A 168 -5.05 -0.75 11.87
C PHE A 168 -4.03 -1.41 12.82
N GLN A 169 -3.92 -2.76 12.84
CA GLN A 169 -2.85 -3.45 13.58
C GLN A 169 -1.46 -3.00 13.11
N LEU A 170 -1.28 -2.84 11.81
CA LEU A 170 -0.04 -2.34 11.24
C LEU A 170 0.26 -0.90 11.69
N LEU A 171 -0.75 -0.02 11.74
CA LEU A 171 -0.61 1.33 12.26
C LEU A 171 -0.24 1.36 13.75
N LEU A 172 -0.72 0.40 14.52
CA LEU A 172 -0.36 0.19 15.93
C LEU A 172 0.99 -0.53 16.10
N ASN A 173 1.70 -0.81 14.97
CA ASN A 173 2.99 -1.50 14.93
C ASN A 173 2.95 -2.97 15.41
N ASP A 174 1.79 -3.64 15.34
CA ASP A 174 1.66 -5.07 15.56
C ASP A 174 1.88 -5.87 14.26
N LEU A 175 3.15 -6.07 13.92
CA LEU A 175 3.55 -6.83 12.74
C LEU A 175 3.16 -8.31 12.82
N ASN A 176 3.16 -8.89 14.02
CA ASN A 176 2.85 -10.31 14.20
C ASN A 176 1.37 -10.60 14.02
N GLY A 177 0.50 -9.76 14.59
CA GLY A 177 -0.94 -9.82 14.39
C GLY A 177 -1.31 -9.65 12.91
N THR A 178 -0.74 -8.63 12.26
CA THR A 178 -0.93 -8.39 10.82
C THR A 178 -0.53 -9.61 9.98
N LYS A 179 0.66 -10.19 10.23
CA LYS A 179 1.11 -11.37 9.48
C LYS A 179 0.16 -12.56 9.66
N SER A 180 -0.28 -12.81 10.90
CA SER A 180 -1.24 -13.91 11.17
C SER A 180 -2.57 -13.71 10.47
N ALA A 181 -3.05 -12.47 10.35
CA ALA A 181 -4.25 -12.14 9.59
C ALA A 181 -4.03 -12.35 8.08
N MET A 182 -2.91 -11.90 7.53
CA MET A 182 -2.53 -12.13 6.13
C MET A 182 -2.49 -13.62 5.78
N ASP A 183 -1.82 -14.44 6.60
CA ASP A 183 -1.66 -15.88 6.37
C ASP A 183 -3.02 -16.62 6.45
N ARG A 184 -3.95 -16.17 7.31
CA ARG A 184 -5.32 -16.71 7.38
C ARG A 184 -6.13 -16.32 6.16
N CYS A 185 -6.14 -15.04 5.80
CA CYS A 185 -6.89 -14.54 4.67
C CYS A 185 -6.38 -15.10 3.33
N ALA A 186 -5.06 -15.33 3.18
CA ALA A 186 -4.51 -15.99 2.00
C ALA A 186 -5.13 -17.37 1.77
N LYS A 187 -5.19 -18.19 2.83
CA LYS A 187 -5.78 -19.53 2.76
C LYS A 187 -7.27 -19.51 2.41
N LEU A 188 -8.01 -18.52 2.90
CA LEU A 188 -9.41 -18.34 2.55
C LEU A 188 -9.57 -17.92 1.09
N LEU A 189 -8.77 -16.95 0.63
CA LEU A 189 -8.79 -16.49 -0.76
C LEU A 189 -8.47 -17.61 -1.77
N ASP A 190 -7.58 -18.54 -1.41
CA ASP A 190 -7.26 -19.71 -2.24
C ASP A 190 -8.44 -20.69 -2.39
N THR A 191 -9.44 -20.62 -1.51
CA THR A 191 -10.64 -21.50 -1.57
C THR A 191 -11.76 -20.94 -2.43
N PHE A 192 -11.69 -19.66 -2.80
CA PHE A 192 -12.75 -19.01 -3.57
C PHE A 192 -12.59 -19.25 -5.07
N GLU A 193 -13.70 -19.57 -5.75
CA GLU A 193 -13.73 -19.66 -7.22
C GLU A 193 -13.78 -18.26 -7.87
N SER A 194 -14.42 -17.29 -7.24
CA SER A 194 -14.56 -15.92 -7.71
C SER A 194 -14.73 -14.96 -6.53
N VAL A 195 -13.97 -13.88 -6.53
CA VAL A 195 -14.00 -12.84 -5.48
C VAL A 195 -14.11 -11.46 -6.13
N GLU A 196 -14.88 -10.56 -5.51
CA GLU A 196 -14.93 -9.17 -5.99
C GLU A 196 -13.56 -8.49 -5.88
N PRO A 197 -13.17 -7.63 -6.85
CA PRO A 197 -11.85 -6.96 -6.88
C PRO A 197 -11.55 -6.16 -5.61
N VAL A 198 -12.57 -5.65 -4.91
CA VAL A 198 -12.42 -4.86 -3.68
C VAL A 198 -11.75 -5.68 -2.56
N VAL A 199 -12.07 -6.97 -2.44
CA VAL A 199 -11.47 -7.85 -1.43
C VAL A 199 -10.00 -8.09 -1.71
N HIS A 200 -9.67 -8.38 -2.98
CA HIS A 200 -8.28 -8.52 -3.41
C HIS A 200 -7.49 -7.22 -3.24
N ALA A 201 -8.09 -6.08 -3.58
CA ALA A 201 -7.47 -4.77 -3.40
C ALA A 201 -7.10 -4.50 -1.94
N SER A 202 -8.02 -4.77 -1.00
CA SER A 202 -7.74 -4.63 0.43
C SER A 202 -6.61 -5.56 0.88
N TYR A 203 -6.65 -6.83 0.46
CA TYR A 203 -5.60 -7.81 0.78
C TYR A 203 -4.23 -7.35 0.28
N TYR A 204 -4.07 -7.04 -1.01
CA TYR A 204 -2.79 -6.65 -1.58
C TYR A 204 -2.28 -5.32 -1.03
N ARG A 205 -3.16 -4.36 -0.71
CA ARG A 205 -2.79 -3.10 -0.06
C ARG A 205 -2.16 -3.33 1.31
N VAL A 206 -2.78 -4.15 2.14
CA VAL A 206 -2.27 -4.44 3.49
C VAL A 206 -0.98 -5.25 3.43
N CYS A 207 -0.90 -6.26 2.55
CA CYS A 207 0.34 -7.02 2.31
C CYS A 207 1.48 -6.09 1.86
N GLY A 208 1.19 -5.19 0.91
CA GLY A 208 2.16 -4.20 0.47
C GLY A 208 2.64 -3.32 1.63
N ASN A 209 1.73 -2.73 2.40
CA ASN A 209 2.10 -1.89 3.53
C ASN A 209 2.90 -2.65 4.61
N TYR A 210 2.59 -3.93 4.83
CA TYR A 210 3.36 -4.80 5.74
C TYR A 210 4.81 -4.97 5.24
N HIS A 211 5.01 -5.30 3.95
CA HIS A 211 6.34 -5.44 3.37
C HIS A 211 7.09 -4.11 3.31
N LYS A 212 6.37 -2.99 3.11
CA LYS A 212 6.95 -1.64 3.21
C LYS A 212 7.50 -1.36 4.61
N ALA A 213 6.73 -1.71 5.65
CA ALA A 213 7.17 -1.54 7.04
C ALA A 213 8.40 -2.38 7.38
N LYS A 214 8.60 -3.52 6.72
CA LYS A 214 9.76 -4.40 6.86
C LYS A 214 10.91 -4.07 5.92
N ALA A 215 10.76 -3.08 5.03
CA ALA A 215 11.70 -2.76 3.96
C ALA A 215 11.99 -3.94 3.00
N GLU A 216 11.01 -4.81 2.79
CA GLU A 216 11.03 -5.91 1.83
C GLU A 216 10.55 -5.38 0.46
N TYR A 217 11.45 -4.70 -0.27
CA TYR A 217 11.10 -3.93 -1.47
C TYR A 217 10.50 -4.77 -2.60
N ALA A 218 11.03 -5.99 -2.82
CA ALA A 218 10.56 -6.85 -3.90
C ALA A 218 9.13 -7.33 -3.68
N ASP A 219 8.78 -7.71 -2.44
CA ASP A 219 7.43 -8.17 -2.12
C ASP A 219 6.44 -7.02 -2.06
N TYR A 220 6.87 -5.84 -1.57
CA TYR A 220 6.08 -4.61 -1.70
C TYR A 220 5.71 -4.33 -3.16
N TYR A 221 6.71 -4.31 -4.06
CA TYR A 221 6.52 -4.03 -5.48
C TYR A 221 5.48 -4.97 -6.11
N ARG A 222 5.62 -6.29 -5.88
CA ARG A 222 4.69 -7.29 -6.42
C ARG A 222 3.26 -7.08 -5.91
N ASN A 223 3.10 -6.95 -4.59
CA ASN A 223 1.77 -6.78 -3.99
C ASN A 223 1.11 -5.47 -4.42
N TYR A 224 1.88 -4.39 -4.52
CA TYR A 224 1.31 -3.10 -4.91
C TYR A 224 0.93 -3.02 -6.40
N LEU A 225 1.64 -3.70 -7.29
CA LEU A 225 1.20 -3.85 -8.69
C LEU A 225 -0.11 -4.64 -8.79
N LEU A 226 -0.26 -5.71 -8.01
CA LEU A 226 -1.52 -6.46 -7.93
C LEU A 226 -2.65 -5.60 -7.34
N PHE A 227 -2.38 -4.78 -6.34
CA PHE A 227 -3.33 -3.80 -5.83
C PHE A 227 -3.79 -2.83 -6.91
N LEU A 228 -2.86 -2.24 -7.67
CA LEU A 228 -3.18 -1.32 -8.76
C LEU A 228 -3.99 -1.98 -9.88
N ALA A 229 -3.81 -3.28 -10.11
CA ALA A 229 -4.62 -4.03 -11.07
C ALA A 229 -6.07 -4.23 -10.62
N CYS A 230 -6.34 -4.13 -9.30
CA CYS A 230 -7.68 -4.32 -8.73
C CYS A 230 -8.49 -3.03 -8.58
N ILE A 231 -7.88 -1.85 -8.76
CA ILE A 231 -8.52 -0.54 -8.54
C ILE A 231 -8.52 0.32 -9.79
N HIS A 232 -9.41 1.31 -9.81
CA HIS A 232 -9.38 2.39 -10.79
C HIS A 232 -8.60 3.58 -10.21
N VAL A 233 -7.34 3.74 -10.64
CA VAL A 233 -6.39 4.71 -10.08
C VAL A 233 -6.97 6.13 -10.03
N ASP A 234 -7.62 6.59 -11.11
CA ASP A 234 -8.16 7.94 -11.21
C ASP A 234 -9.41 8.18 -10.34
N ALA A 235 -10.18 7.12 -10.07
CA ALA A 235 -11.42 7.21 -9.29
C ALA A 235 -11.21 6.97 -7.79
N ASP A 236 -10.29 6.06 -7.46
CA ASP A 236 -10.14 5.54 -6.10
C ASP A 236 -8.98 6.17 -5.33
N MET A 237 -8.06 6.88 -6.02
CA MET A 237 -6.89 7.51 -5.40
C MET A 237 -6.85 9.01 -5.67
N SER A 238 -6.54 9.79 -4.64
CA SER A 238 -6.24 11.22 -4.80
C SER A 238 -4.93 11.43 -5.57
N LYS A 239 -4.75 12.58 -6.22
CA LYS A 239 -3.52 12.88 -6.97
C LYS A 239 -2.26 12.82 -6.11
N GLY A 240 -2.34 13.22 -4.85
CA GLY A 240 -1.22 13.12 -3.91
C GLY A 240 -0.83 11.67 -3.62
N GLU A 241 -1.82 10.80 -3.42
CA GLU A 241 -1.61 9.36 -3.22
C GLU A 241 -1.06 8.68 -4.46
N GLN A 242 -1.52 9.07 -5.65
CA GLN A 242 -0.99 8.54 -6.90
C GLN A 242 0.51 8.85 -7.04
N VAL A 243 0.93 10.09 -6.78
CA VAL A 243 2.34 10.49 -6.81
C VAL A 243 3.16 9.73 -5.78
N GLN A 244 2.66 9.61 -4.55
CA GLN A 244 3.35 8.88 -3.49
C GLN A 244 3.47 7.38 -3.82
N CYS A 245 2.41 6.79 -4.35
CA CYS A 245 2.41 5.39 -4.78
C CYS A 245 3.42 5.16 -5.92
N ALA A 246 3.42 6.02 -6.93
CA ALA A 246 4.37 5.94 -8.04
C ALA A 246 5.82 6.09 -7.58
N HIS A 247 6.07 7.00 -6.63
CA HIS A 247 7.38 7.19 -6.00
C HIS A 247 7.83 5.93 -5.25
N ASP A 248 6.98 5.41 -4.36
CA ASP A 248 7.32 4.23 -3.55
C ASP A 248 7.53 2.97 -4.40
N LEU A 249 6.71 2.77 -5.43
CA LEU A 249 6.87 1.68 -6.40
C LEU A 249 8.18 1.81 -7.17
N SER A 250 8.53 3.02 -7.59
CA SER A 250 9.78 3.29 -8.33
C SER A 250 11.01 2.97 -7.48
N ILE A 251 11.03 3.40 -6.22
CA ILE A 251 12.10 3.07 -5.27
C ILE A 251 12.16 1.55 -5.04
N SER A 252 11.01 0.92 -4.86
CA SER A 252 10.94 -0.52 -4.59
C SER A 252 11.37 -1.35 -5.80
N ALA A 253 11.06 -0.92 -7.02
CA ALA A 253 11.57 -1.52 -8.25
C ALA A 253 13.09 -1.44 -8.33
N LEU A 254 13.67 -0.28 -7.99
CA LEU A 254 15.11 -0.07 -8.01
C LEU A 254 15.85 -0.87 -6.94
N LEU A 255 15.30 -0.94 -5.72
CA LEU A 255 15.93 -1.61 -4.57
C LEU A 255 15.57 -3.09 -4.43
N GLY A 256 14.52 -3.56 -5.11
CA GLY A 256 14.12 -4.98 -5.08
C GLY A 256 15.23 -5.87 -5.64
N ASP A 257 15.71 -6.82 -4.86
CA ASP A 257 16.80 -7.72 -5.20
C ASP A 257 16.45 -8.72 -6.30
N THR A 258 15.17 -9.07 -6.42
CA THR A 258 14.65 -10.01 -7.44
C THR A 258 13.95 -9.32 -8.61
N ILE A 259 13.89 -7.99 -8.63
CA ILE A 259 13.19 -7.21 -9.66
C ILE A 259 14.19 -6.73 -10.70
N TYR A 260 14.18 -7.35 -11.88
CA TYR A 260 15.00 -7.00 -13.04
C TYR A 260 14.18 -6.70 -14.29
N ASN A 261 12.85 -6.77 -14.20
CA ASN A 261 11.92 -6.38 -15.25
C ASN A 261 11.06 -5.23 -14.76
N PHE A 262 11.20 -4.08 -15.39
CA PHE A 262 10.45 -2.87 -15.06
C PHE A 262 9.29 -2.61 -16.03
N GLY A 263 9.06 -3.51 -17.00
CA GLY A 263 8.12 -3.29 -18.11
C GLY A 263 6.70 -3.00 -17.64
N GLU A 264 6.20 -3.73 -16.65
CA GLU A 264 4.86 -3.50 -16.09
C GLU A 264 4.71 -2.10 -15.51
N LEU A 265 5.69 -1.66 -14.69
CA LEU A 265 5.66 -0.33 -14.08
C LEU A 265 5.83 0.77 -15.13
N LEU A 266 6.75 0.60 -16.10
CA LEU A 266 7.02 1.60 -17.14
C LEU A 266 5.83 1.82 -18.07
N LEU A 267 5.00 0.80 -18.28
CA LEU A 267 3.78 0.87 -19.07
C LEU A 267 2.56 1.32 -18.25
N HIS A 268 2.67 1.29 -16.92
CA HIS A 268 1.54 1.62 -16.05
C HIS A 268 1.28 3.13 -16.03
N PRO A 269 0.00 3.58 -16.18
CA PRO A 269 -0.35 5.00 -16.19
C PRO A 269 0.10 5.77 -14.94
N ILE A 270 0.20 5.10 -13.79
CA ILE A 270 0.61 5.73 -12.53
C ILE A 270 1.98 6.41 -12.61
N LEU A 271 2.89 5.91 -13.43
CA LEU A 271 4.22 6.51 -13.57
C LEU A 271 4.16 7.90 -14.22
N THR A 272 3.13 8.17 -15.03
CA THR A 272 2.95 9.51 -15.63
C THR A 272 2.66 10.59 -14.60
N THR A 273 2.16 10.21 -13.41
CA THR A 273 1.88 11.16 -12.31
C THR A 273 3.15 11.75 -11.71
N LEU A 274 4.31 11.10 -11.90
CA LEU A 274 5.61 11.65 -11.49
C LEU A 274 6.06 12.81 -12.40
N GLN A 275 5.53 12.86 -13.64
CA GLN A 275 5.87 13.94 -14.57
C GLN A 275 5.28 15.25 -14.04
N GLY A 276 6.15 16.25 -13.85
CA GLY A 276 5.77 17.54 -13.27
C GLY A 276 5.87 17.62 -11.74
N SER A 277 6.25 16.53 -11.06
CA SER A 277 6.62 16.54 -9.65
C SER A 277 8.14 16.64 -9.47
N ASP A 278 8.57 16.92 -8.23
CA ASP A 278 9.99 16.92 -7.87
C ASP A 278 10.67 15.55 -8.05
N PHE A 279 9.88 14.49 -8.21
CA PHE A 279 10.31 13.10 -8.36
C PHE A 279 10.42 12.64 -9.83
N ALA A 280 10.24 13.52 -10.81
CA ALA A 280 10.30 13.17 -12.23
C ALA A 280 11.64 12.47 -12.62
N TRP A 281 12.74 12.86 -11.98
CA TRP A 281 14.06 12.25 -12.22
C TRP A 281 14.14 10.76 -11.85
N ILE A 282 13.25 10.26 -10.94
CA ILE A 282 13.20 8.85 -10.58
C ILE A 282 12.63 8.03 -11.75
N SER A 283 11.69 8.59 -12.51
CA SER A 283 11.22 7.99 -13.76
C SER A 283 12.35 7.87 -14.78
N ASP A 284 13.17 8.95 -14.94
CA ASP A 284 14.33 8.90 -15.82
C ASP A 284 15.35 7.83 -15.39
N LEU A 285 15.50 7.67 -14.06
CA LEU A 285 16.36 6.65 -13.48
C LEU A 285 15.85 5.24 -13.80
N LEU A 286 14.54 4.99 -13.70
CA LEU A 286 13.94 3.71 -14.09
C LEU A 286 14.16 3.38 -15.57
N TYR A 287 14.00 4.37 -16.46
CA TYR A 287 14.29 4.20 -17.87
C TYR A 287 15.77 3.91 -18.13
N ALA A 288 16.68 4.56 -17.42
CA ALA A 288 18.12 4.28 -17.50
C ALA A 288 18.43 2.85 -17.06
N PHE A 289 17.81 2.38 -15.98
CA PHE A 289 17.96 0.99 -15.52
C PHE A 289 17.38 -0.01 -16.53
N ASN A 290 16.20 0.25 -17.06
CA ASN A 290 15.57 -0.64 -18.04
C ASN A 290 16.40 -0.77 -19.32
N ALA A 291 17.03 0.31 -19.76
CA ALA A 291 17.91 0.31 -20.92
C ALA A 291 19.36 -0.13 -20.62
N GLY A 292 19.70 -0.38 -19.37
CA GLY A 292 21.08 -0.65 -18.98
C GLY A 292 22.07 0.48 -19.28
N ASP A 293 21.57 1.74 -19.35
CA ASP A 293 22.38 2.90 -19.75
C ASP A 293 23.19 3.46 -18.57
N MET A 294 24.44 3.02 -18.49
CA MET A 294 25.40 3.47 -17.49
C MET A 294 25.67 4.99 -17.55
N GLY A 295 25.63 5.58 -18.76
CA GLY A 295 25.90 7.02 -18.94
C GLY A 295 24.79 7.88 -18.34
N ARG A 296 23.53 7.53 -18.59
CA ARG A 296 22.38 8.21 -17.98
C ARG A 296 22.35 8.03 -16.46
N PHE A 297 22.68 6.84 -15.98
CA PHE A 297 22.77 6.59 -14.54
C PHE A 297 23.81 7.49 -13.88
N GLU A 298 25.02 7.59 -14.44
CA GLU A 298 26.07 8.45 -13.92
C GLU A 298 25.67 9.94 -13.93
N ALA A 299 24.94 10.39 -14.95
CA ALA A 299 24.42 11.77 -15.01
C ALA A 299 23.36 12.05 -13.93
N LEU A 300 22.64 11.02 -13.46
CA LEU A 300 21.63 11.14 -12.41
C LEU A 300 22.19 10.97 -10.99
N LEU A 301 23.41 10.44 -10.82
CA LEU A 301 24.06 10.28 -9.51
C LEU A 301 24.05 11.54 -8.61
N PRO A 302 24.27 12.76 -9.13
CA PRO A 302 24.23 13.97 -8.31
C PRO A 302 22.85 14.27 -7.69
N ARG A 303 21.77 13.68 -8.22
CA ARG A 303 20.41 13.84 -7.68
C ARG A 303 20.06 12.81 -6.59
N LEU A 304 20.78 11.68 -6.51
CA LEU A 304 20.52 10.62 -5.52
C LEU A 304 20.53 11.09 -4.06
N PRO A 305 21.36 12.06 -3.63
CA PRO A 305 21.30 12.57 -2.26
C PRO A 305 19.96 13.20 -1.84
N SER A 306 19.10 13.59 -2.80
CA SER A 306 17.74 14.05 -2.48
C SER A 306 16.85 12.94 -1.93
N GLU A 307 17.19 11.66 -2.23
CA GLU A 307 16.50 10.47 -1.73
C GLU A 307 17.45 9.62 -0.87
N PRO A 308 17.40 9.79 0.46
CA PRO A 308 18.35 9.16 1.37
C PRO A 308 18.39 7.62 1.25
N ILE A 309 17.25 7.01 0.91
CA ILE A 309 17.12 5.56 0.77
C ILE A 309 17.91 5.07 -0.44
N LEU A 310 17.77 5.72 -1.59
CA LEU A 310 18.52 5.36 -2.80
C LEU A 310 20.01 5.67 -2.60
N TYR A 311 20.32 6.77 -1.93
CA TYR A 311 21.71 7.16 -1.66
C TYR A 311 22.44 6.13 -0.77
N ALA A 312 21.78 5.62 0.26
CA ALA A 312 22.33 4.57 1.12
C ALA A 312 22.66 3.27 0.36
N HIS A 313 21.99 3.01 -0.76
CA HIS A 313 22.11 1.79 -1.55
C HIS A 313 22.81 1.97 -2.90
N VAL A 314 23.58 3.06 -3.08
CA VAL A 314 24.31 3.32 -4.34
C VAL A 314 25.17 2.13 -4.81
N PRO A 315 25.93 1.43 -3.94
CA PRO A 315 26.70 0.27 -4.40
C PRO A 315 25.83 -0.85 -4.98
N PHE A 316 24.67 -1.11 -4.37
CA PHE A 316 23.70 -2.08 -4.87
C PHE A 316 23.12 -1.64 -6.21
N LEU A 317 22.74 -0.37 -6.35
CA LEU A 317 22.23 0.20 -7.60
C LEU A 317 23.25 0.10 -8.74
N ARG A 318 24.53 0.40 -8.48
CA ARG A 318 25.60 0.21 -9.46
C ARG A 318 25.70 -1.25 -9.93
N GLN A 319 25.68 -2.20 -9.01
CA GLN A 319 25.72 -3.61 -9.35
C GLN A 319 24.49 -4.04 -10.15
N LYS A 320 23.31 -3.55 -9.76
CA LYS A 320 22.05 -3.87 -10.45
C LYS A 320 22.04 -3.33 -11.89
N ILE A 321 22.48 -2.09 -12.12
CA ILE A 321 22.51 -1.54 -13.48
C ILE A 321 23.56 -2.23 -14.34
N CYS A 322 24.70 -2.67 -13.80
CA CYS A 322 25.67 -3.49 -14.54
C CYS A 322 25.05 -4.81 -15.00
N LEU A 323 24.24 -5.46 -14.15
CA LEU A 323 23.49 -6.66 -14.52
C LEU A 323 22.48 -6.37 -15.63
N MET A 324 21.75 -5.24 -15.54
CA MET A 324 20.81 -4.81 -16.58
C MET A 324 21.52 -4.52 -17.90
N ALA A 325 22.65 -3.83 -17.88
CA ALA A 325 23.46 -3.57 -19.06
C ALA A 325 23.94 -4.88 -19.73
N LEU A 326 24.34 -5.86 -18.93
CA LEU A 326 24.71 -7.18 -19.43
C LEU A 326 23.52 -7.90 -20.10
N ILE A 327 22.35 -7.88 -19.47
CA ILE A 327 21.12 -8.49 -20.01
C ILE A 327 20.77 -7.83 -21.35
N GLU A 328 20.77 -6.51 -21.41
CA GLU A 328 20.42 -5.73 -22.59
C GLU A 328 21.41 -5.95 -23.72
N SER A 329 22.70 -6.02 -23.41
CA SER A 329 23.76 -6.38 -24.35
C SER A 329 23.52 -7.75 -25.01
N ILE A 330 23.13 -8.75 -24.23
CA ILE A 330 22.82 -10.10 -24.76
C ILE A 330 21.51 -10.07 -25.57
N PHE A 331 20.51 -9.31 -25.12
CA PHE A 331 19.20 -9.25 -25.76
C PHE A 331 19.25 -8.61 -27.14
N HIS A 332 20.04 -7.56 -27.34
CA HIS A 332 20.20 -6.87 -28.61
C HIS A 332 20.97 -7.70 -29.64
N ARG A 333 21.64 -8.78 -29.25
CA ARG A 333 22.39 -9.64 -30.20
C ARG A 333 21.49 -10.65 -30.89
N PRO A 334 21.80 -10.95 -32.16
CA PRO A 334 21.05 -11.97 -32.87
C PRO A 334 21.25 -13.36 -32.23
N THR A 335 20.24 -14.21 -32.35
CA THR A 335 20.20 -15.54 -31.70
C THR A 335 21.35 -16.46 -32.05
N TYR A 336 21.95 -16.26 -33.24
CA TYR A 336 23.06 -17.08 -33.76
C TYR A 336 24.45 -16.57 -33.32
N ASP A 337 24.56 -15.37 -32.76
CA ASP A 337 25.82 -14.79 -32.29
C ASP A 337 25.65 -14.11 -30.94
N ARG A 338 25.56 -14.93 -29.91
CA ARG A 338 25.47 -14.47 -28.50
C ARG A 338 26.77 -14.75 -27.72
N THR A 339 27.89 -14.92 -28.43
CA THR A 339 29.19 -15.04 -27.80
C THR A 339 29.74 -13.66 -27.46
N LEU A 340 30.05 -13.45 -26.20
CA LEU A 340 30.53 -12.18 -25.67
C LEU A 340 31.93 -12.36 -25.09
N SER A 341 32.89 -11.55 -25.54
CA SER A 341 34.20 -11.49 -24.89
C SER A 341 34.11 -10.67 -23.58
N PHE A 342 34.92 -11.00 -22.61
CA PHE A 342 34.99 -10.22 -21.33
C PHE A 342 35.36 -8.75 -21.58
N LYS A 343 36.18 -8.48 -22.62
CA LYS A 343 36.50 -7.11 -22.99
C LYS A 343 35.29 -6.33 -23.48
N THR A 344 34.40 -6.96 -24.23
CA THR A 344 33.15 -6.35 -24.70
C THR A 344 32.24 -6.05 -23.51
N ILE A 345 32.05 -7.04 -22.63
CA ILE A 345 31.23 -6.86 -21.41
C ILE A 345 31.79 -5.72 -20.54
N ALA A 346 33.11 -5.71 -20.33
CA ALA A 346 33.78 -4.66 -19.54
C ALA A 346 33.54 -3.26 -20.12
N SER A 347 33.57 -3.11 -21.46
CA SER A 347 33.32 -1.81 -22.13
C SER A 347 31.87 -1.35 -22.00
N GLU A 348 30.91 -2.26 -22.11
CA GLU A 348 29.46 -1.96 -22.05
C GLU A 348 29.00 -1.71 -20.61
N THR A 349 29.50 -2.48 -19.65
CA THR A 349 29.15 -2.36 -18.24
C THR A 349 30.02 -1.34 -17.47
N ARG A 350 31.07 -0.84 -18.09
CA ARG A 350 32.07 0.09 -17.51
C ARG A 350 32.68 -0.41 -16.19
N ILE A 351 32.93 -1.72 -16.11
CA ILE A 351 33.63 -2.36 -15.00
C ILE A 351 35.01 -2.87 -15.44
N PRO A 352 35.98 -3.04 -14.51
CA PRO A 352 37.25 -3.67 -14.80
C PRO A 352 37.05 -5.11 -15.34
N VAL A 353 37.92 -5.55 -16.24
CA VAL A 353 37.84 -6.90 -16.86
C VAL A 353 37.88 -7.98 -15.80
N ASP A 354 38.64 -7.79 -14.72
CA ASP A 354 38.80 -8.73 -13.62
C ASP A 354 37.48 -8.95 -12.84
N GLU A 355 36.54 -8.01 -12.88
CA GLU A 355 35.23 -8.09 -12.21
C GLU A 355 34.15 -8.67 -13.11
N VAL A 356 34.40 -8.79 -14.42
CA VAL A 356 33.40 -9.28 -15.39
C VAL A 356 32.95 -10.70 -15.08
N GLU A 357 33.90 -11.58 -14.75
CA GLU A 357 33.58 -12.96 -14.40
C GLU A 357 32.61 -13.04 -13.23
N HIS A 358 32.84 -12.27 -12.18
CA HIS A 358 31.94 -12.17 -11.02
C HIS A 358 30.54 -11.67 -11.39
N LEU A 359 30.46 -10.67 -12.27
CA LEU A 359 29.19 -10.15 -12.77
C LEU A 359 28.42 -11.23 -13.54
N VAL A 360 29.09 -11.95 -14.46
CA VAL A 360 28.47 -13.02 -15.24
C VAL A 360 28.04 -14.18 -14.35
N MET A 361 28.88 -14.61 -13.40
CA MET A 361 28.53 -15.65 -12.43
C MET A 361 27.28 -15.25 -11.63
N LYS A 362 27.21 -13.99 -11.17
CA LYS A 362 26.03 -13.48 -10.44
C LYS A 362 24.77 -13.50 -11.31
N ALA A 363 24.88 -13.08 -12.57
CA ALA A 363 23.76 -13.11 -13.52
C ALA A 363 23.26 -14.54 -13.78
N LEU A 364 24.17 -15.51 -13.88
CA LEU A 364 23.84 -16.95 -14.02
C LEU A 364 23.16 -17.48 -12.74
N CYS A 365 23.69 -17.17 -11.56
CA CYS A 365 23.12 -17.59 -10.27
C CYS A 365 21.69 -17.03 -10.05
N LEU A 366 21.45 -15.78 -10.46
CA LEU A 366 20.14 -15.17 -10.40
C LEU A 366 19.16 -15.66 -11.48
N GLY A 367 19.65 -16.49 -12.42
CA GLY A 367 18.84 -17.01 -13.51
C GLY A 367 18.47 -15.96 -14.57
N LEU A 368 19.13 -14.81 -14.56
CA LEU A 368 18.88 -13.71 -15.51
C LEU A 368 19.36 -14.02 -16.92
N ILE A 369 20.43 -14.79 -17.01
CA ILE A 369 21.01 -15.30 -18.24
C ILE A 369 21.26 -16.81 -18.14
N ARG A 370 21.41 -17.48 -19.28
CA ARG A 370 21.80 -18.89 -19.37
C ARG A 370 22.97 -19.01 -20.36
N GLY A 371 23.98 -19.72 -19.97
CA GLY A 371 25.19 -19.91 -20.80
C GLY A 371 26.30 -20.60 -20.06
N SER A 372 27.47 -20.64 -20.67
CA SER A 372 28.71 -21.17 -20.10
C SER A 372 29.84 -20.15 -20.27
N ILE A 373 30.77 -20.16 -19.34
CA ILE A 373 31.98 -19.36 -19.40
C ILE A 373 33.08 -20.28 -19.98
N ASP A 374 33.68 -19.85 -21.08
CA ASP A 374 34.83 -20.52 -21.65
C ASP A 374 36.11 -19.86 -21.12
N GLN A 375 37.02 -20.65 -20.65
CA GLN A 375 38.28 -20.17 -20.03
C GLN A 375 39.49 -20.27 -20.98
N VAL A 376 39.27 -20.61 -22.28
CA VAL A 376 40.38 -20.77 -23.24
C VAL A 376 40.70 -19.45 -23.94
#